data_a7ee6033a1ee39d26c9bab6f582d661e
#
_entry.id   a7ee6033a1ee39d26c9bab6f582d661e
#
_cell.length_a   1.000
_cell.length_b   1.000
_cell.length_c   1.000
_cell.angle_alpha   90.00
_cell.angle_beta   90.00
_cell.angle_gamma   90.00
#
_symmetry.space_group_name_H-M   'P 1'
#
loop_
_entity.id
_entity.type
_entity.pdbx_description
1 polymer ?
#
loop_
_entity_poly.entity_id
_entity_poly.type
_entity_poly.pdbx_seq_one_letter_code
_entity_poly.pdbx_strand_id
1 'polypeptide(L)'
;IDIHTRRASSGGSLGFNLTNALTTKLGSNDVYASVNRGKSQLNILYEQTYVDNKASEYNEDAQYLLHDGSEYQISRKIMNGATQNYGNTLQLKYNLADSALYVFQTTLTTDFSNQPYTSNEMWFSESGKPAYPVYRTSKGRNFTPALDLYFYHQLGKHQSLSADVLGTYIHTKGAYYEGEGEPYQYQVDGKTYSLIAEAIYENRLKPFTFSAGTNLNWKYMDNQYLGDVVSENGIRSLGIYGFAQIKGSLGQFKEGTSRLTYVAGFGLSNQSYRQGDEEFSFWLCRPKLTLAYSLTSSFQIRLGSELSQHISQIAMISDTRIRKNSMEWTVGNPSLKPSSRYENWVVFSFSKPRINTDFTLNYRINRHCDLAKYTRTENDQFLYSQTNQPHCNILYLTNDTRFDIIPDHLIFSVNAGIYRFFNKGDEYSHCYTAYNYGGTLQGYWGKWTVMLYADNGWNFMEGENIGHNPPSLATSASYHIGDFDFTLYMHNPFMAHPKSYSAEIVNALLRKQVRGYDNSGGNLLRIGVAWNINRGKEYRKIQRNINNEERETGILK
;
A
#
# COMPACT_ATOMS: atom_id res chain seq x y z
N ILE A 1 39.19 31.65 27.98
CA ILE A 1 38.04 32.33 27.34
C ILE A 1 36.91 31.29 27.28
N ASP A 2 35.92 31.41 28.18
CA ASP A 2 34.71 30.59 28.14
C ASP A 2 33.79 31.15 27.06
N ILE A 3 33.72 30.48 25.92
CA ILE A 3 32.80 30.82 24.84
C ILE A 3 31.45 30.19 25.14
N HIS A 4 30.55 30.92 25.78
CA HIS A 4 29.14 30.54 25.89
C HIS A 4 28.43 30.84 24.57
N THR A 5 28.33 29.85 23.70
CA THR A 5 27.47 29.95 22.51
C THR A 5 26.01 29.98 22.94
N ARG A 6 25.34 31.11 22.73
CA ARG A 6 23.89 31.22 22.93
C ARG A 6 23.20 30.31 21.93
N ARG A 7 22.55 29.24 22.40
CA ARG A 7 21.73 28.40 21.52
C ARG A 7 20.64 29.24 20.86
N ALA A 8 20.52 29.18 19.56
CA ALA A 8 19.47 29.87 18.83
C ALA A 8 18.09 29.46 19.38
N SER A 9 17.23 30.45 19.64
CA SER A 9 15.85 30.21 20.13
C SER A 9 14.86 29.92 19.01
N SER A 10 15.24 30.22 17.78
CA SER A 10 14.43 30.05 16.57
C SER A 10 15.27 29.54 15.40
N GLY A 11 14.63 28.99 14.41
CA GLY A 11 15.24 28.51 13.18
C GLY A 11 14.20 28.12 12.17
N GLY A 12 14.64 27.58 11.06
CA GLY A 12 13.74 27.10 10.01
C GLY A 12 14.49 26.43 8.87
N SER A 13 13.74 25.81 8.01
CA SER A 13 14.21 25.22 6.75
C SER A 13 13.30 25.62 5.61
N LEU A 14 13.89 25.71 4.44
CA LEU A 14 13.19 25.89 3.17
C LEU A 14 13.86 25.00 2.14
N GLY A 15 13.07 24.30 1.33
CA GLY A 15 13.63 23.45 0.30
C GLY A 15 12.61 23.03 -0.74
N PHE A 16 13.14 22.39 -1.77
CA PHE A 16 12.33 21.74 -2.82
C PHE A 16 13.04 20.49 -3.32
N ASN A 17 12.25 19.57 -3.86
CA ASN A 17 12.70 18.41 -4.63
C ASN A 17 11.89 18.38 -5.95
N LEU A 18 12.57 18.46 -7.07
CA LEU A 18 11.97 18.45 -8.39
C LEU A 18 12.51 17.25 -9.15
N THR A 19 11.67 16.29 -9.48
CA THR A 19 12.05 15.10 -10.25
C THR A 19 11.13 14.96 -11.45
N ASN A 20 11.67 15.17 -12.64
CA ASN A 20 10.90 15.20 -13.87
C ASN A 20 11.56 14.34 -14.95
N ALA A 21 10.74 13.65 -15.74
CA ALA A 21 11.19 12.84 -16.85
C ALA A 21 11.53 13.71 -18.08
N LEU A 22 12.56 13.32 -18.81
CA LEU A 22 12.95 13.92 -20.07
C LEU A 22 12.37 13.18 -21.28
N THR A 23 12.10 11.88 -21.11
CA THR A 23 11.66 10.99 -22.21
C THR A 23 10.14 10.84 -22.27
N THR A 24 9.41 11.26 -21.23
CA THR A 24 7.96 11.18 -21.14
C THR A 24 7.43 12.29 -20.23
N LYS A 25 6.12 12.49 -20.19
CA LYS A 25 5.48 13.47 -19.30
C LYS A 25 5.14 12.83 -17.95
N LEU A 26 6.13 12.79 -17.07
CA LEU A 26 5.99 12.29 -15.71
C LEU A 26 6.84 13.14 -14.78
N GLY A 27 6.29 13.52 -13.65
CA GLY A 27 7.04 14.27 -12.63
C GLY A 27 6.45 14.16 -11.25
N SER A 28 7.33 14.40 -10.26
CA SER A 28 7.01 14.51 -8.84
C SER A 28 7.81 15.67 -8.28
N ASN A 29 7.13 16.68 -7.79
CA ASN A 29 7.72 17.93 -7.33
C ASN A 29 7.16 18.27 -5.97
N ASP A 30 8.02 18.64 -5.04
CA ASP A 30 7.61 19.15 -3.73
C ASP A 30 8.37 20.41 -3.34
N VAL A 31 7.71 21.25 -2.57
CA VAL A 31 8.25 22.43 -1.92
C VAL A 31 7.84 22.42 -0.47
N TYR A 32 8.78 22.66 0.42
CA TYR A 32 8.50 22.67 1.85
C TYR A 32 9.18 23.83 2.58
N ALA A 33 8.54 24.26 3.65
CA ALA A 33 9.07 25.24 4.55
C ALA A 33 8.77 24.85 6.00
N SER A 34 9.70 25.13 6.90
CA SER A 34 9.45 25.02 8.33
C SER A 34 9.96 26.23 9.08
N VAL A 35 9.23 26.64 10.10
CA VAL A 35 9.65 27.69 11.03
C VAL A 35 9.46 27.15 12.44
N ASN A 36 10.50 27.27 13.26
CA ASN A 36 10.44 26.86 14.66
C ASN A 36 10.81 28.01 15.61
N ARG A 37 10.12 28.09 16.73
CA ARG A 37 10.38 29.05 17.81
C ARG A 37 10.06 28.42 19.15
N GLY A 38 11.07 28.35 20.03
CA GLY A 38 10.90 27.74 21.35
C GLY A 38 10.50 26.25 21.25
N LYS A 39 9.29 25.95 21.69
CA LYS A 39 8.68 24.60 21.70
C LYS A 39 7.76 24.34 20.49
N SER A 40 7.55 25.36 19.66
CA SER A 40 6.61 25.31 18.52
C SER A 40 7.34 25.20 17.21
N GLN A 41 6.75 24.47 16.27
CA GLN A 41 7.15 24.37 14.88
C GLN A 41 5.93 24.37 13.97
N LEU A 42 5.98 25.14 12.90
CA LEU A 42 5.03 25.08 11.79
C LEU A 42 5.75 24.57 10.55
N ASN A 43 5.17 23.56 9.88
CA ASN A 43 5.67 23.03 8.62
C ASN A 43 4.56 23.19 7.56
N ILE A 44 4.98 23.51 6.35
CA ILE A 44 4.15 23.57 5.17
C ILE A 44 4.83 22.69 4.12
N LEU A 45 4.06 21.80 3.48
CA LEU A 45 4.49 20.98 2.37
C LEU A 45 3.45 21.08 1.26
N TYR A 46 3.91 21.29 0.05
CA TYR A 46 3.11 21.15 -1.16
C TYR A 46 3.79 20.16 -2.09
N GLU A 47 3.05 19.14 -2.50
CA GLU A 47 3.49 18.12 -3.45
C GLU A 47 2.61 18.16 -4.70
N GLN A 48 3.22 17.99 -5.85
CA GLN A 48 2.57 17.83 -7.14
C GLN A 48 3.12 16.60 -7.86
N THR A 49 2.22 15.75 -8.31
CA THR A 49 2.55 14.64 -9.20
C THR A 49 1.76 14.75 -10.50
N TYR A 50 2.37 14.36 -11.61
CA TYR A 50 1.68 14.28 -12.88
C TYR A 50 2.18 13.13 -13.73
N VAL A 51 1.26 12.53 -14.48
CA VAL A 51 1.50 11.51 -15.49
C VAL A 51 0.64 11.84 -16.71
N ASP A 52 1.24 11.89 -17.89
CA ASP A 52 0.53 11.92 -19.18
C ASP A 52 1.15 10.85 -20.07
N ASN A 53 0.65 9.62 -19.92
CA ASN A 53 1.07 8.46 -20.68
C ASN A 53 0.13 8.24 -21.86
N LYS A 54 0.68 8.08 -23.07
CA LYS A 54 -0.06 7.86 -24.32
C LYS A 54 0.39 6.59 -25.07
N ALA A 55 1.15 5.75 -24.41
CA ALA A 55 1.82 4.64 -25.06
C ALA A 55 1.67 3.30 -24.28
N SER A 56 0.59 3.12 -23.52
CA SER A 56 0.29 1.84 -22.91
C SER A 56 -0.36 0.90 -23.92
N GLU A 57 0.10 -0.33 -23.94
CA GLU A 57 -0.49 -1.42 -24.70
C GLU A 57 -1.04 -2.47 -23.75
N TYR A 58 -2.14 -3.09 -24.17
CA TYR A 58 -2.82 -4.10 -23.38
C TYR A 58 -3.44 -5.13 -24.31
N ASN A 59 -3.13 -6.40 -24.08
CA ASN A 59 -3.72 -7.52 -24.80
C ASN A 59 -4.45 -8.40 -23.79
N GLU A 60 -5.70 -8.71 -24.08
CA GLU A 60 -6.52 -9.61 -23.29
C GLU A 60 -7.11 -10.70 -24.21
N ASP A 61 -6.87 -11.96 -23.87
CA ASP A 61 -7.50 -13.12 -24.48
C ASP A 61 -8.37 -13.78 -23.43
N ALA A 62 -9.66 -13.98 -23.72
CA ALA A 62 -10.64 -14.57 -22.82
C ALA A 62 -11.40 -15.72 -23.50
N GLN A 63 -11.64 -16.79 -22.73
CA GLN A 63 -12.44 -17.96 -23.11
C GLN A 63 -13.55 -18.12 -22.08
N TYR A 64 -14.78 -18.18 -22.55
CA TYR A 64 -15.99 -18.32 -21.75
C TYR A 64 -16.65 -19.64 -22.06
N LEU A 65 -16.94 -20.46 -21.06
CA LEU A 65 -17.70 -21.69 -21.21
C LEU A 65 -19.20 -21.37 -21.13
N LEU A 66 -19.92 -21.50 -22.26
CA LEU A 66 -21.34 -21.22 -22.34
C LEU A 66 -22.19 -22.40 -21.79
N HIS A 67 -23.50 -22.19 -21.58
CA HIS A 67 -24.41 -23.20 -21.03
C HIS A 67 -24.56 -24.43 -21.93
N ASP A 68 -24.47 -24.27 -23.24
CA ASP A 68 -24.52 -25.36 -24.21
C ASP A 68 -23.23 -26.18 -24.27
N GLY A 69 -22.23 -25.84 -23.46
CA GLY A 69 -20.92 -26.47 -23.43
C GLY A 69 -19.95 -25.97 -24.50
N SER A 70 -20.35 -25.02 -25.34
CA SER A 70 -19.46 -24.39 -26.31
C SER A 70 -18.52 -23.37 -25.64
N GLU A 71 -17.36 -23.11 -26.25
CA GLU A 71 -16.43 -22.09 -25.84
C GLU A 71 -16.59 -20.85 -26.71
N TYR A 72 -16.78 -19.69 -26.05
CA TYR A 72 -16.81 -18.40 -26.71
C TYR A 72 -15.50 -17.66 -26.45
N GLN A 73 -14.77 -17.32 -27.51
CA GLN A 73 -13.44 -16.71 -27.42
C GLN A 73 -13.49 -15.25 -27.85
N ILE A 74 -12.87 -14.39 -27.06
CA ILE A 74 -12.73 -12.97 -27.33
C ILE A 74 -11.27 -12.55 -27.18
N SER A 75 -10.83 -11.65 -28.05
CA SER A 75 -9.54 -10.96 -27.92
C SER A 75 -9.76 -9.44 -27.95
N ARG A 76 -9.11 -8.74 -27.02
CA ARG A 76 -9.07 -7.27 -26.92
C ARG A 76 -7.64 -6.81 -26.99
N LYS A 77 -7.34 -5.94 -27.96
CA LYS A 77 -6.02 -5.38 -28.17
C LYS A 77 -6.07 -3.87 -28.14
N ILE A 78 -5.55 -3.28 -27.04
CA ILE A 78 -5.41 -1.82 -26.95
C ILE A 78 -4.16 -1.40 -27.68
N MET A 79 -4.32 -0.50 -28.67
CA MET A 79 -3.22 -0.02 -29.51
C MET A 79 -2.63 1.29 -28.98
N ASN A 80 -3.46 2.16 -28.40
CA ASN A 80 -3.08 3.48 -27.95
C ASN A 80 -3.82 3.80 -26.64
N GLY A 81 -3.38 3.19 -25.55
CA GLY A 81 -3.87 3.56 -24.22
C GLY A 81 -3.32 4.90 -23.78
N ALA A 82 -4.19 5.83 -23.43
CA ALA A 82 -3.81 7.13 -22.90
C ALA A 82 -4.34 7.34 -21.49
N THR A 83 -3.48 7.78 -20.61
CA THR A 83 -3.86 8.10 -19.21
C THR A 83 -3.24 9.42 -18.80
N GLN A 84 -4.08 10.33 -18.31
CA GLN A 84 -3.64 11.55 -17.65
C GLN A 84 -4.06 11.53 -16.20
N ASN A 85 -3.11 11.80 -15.31
CA ASN A 85 -3.36 11.89 -13.87
C ASN A 85 -2.56 13.05 -13.26
N TYR A 86 -3.20 13.85 -12.43
CA TYR A 86 -2.62 14.97 -11.71
C TYR A 86 -2.97 14.83 -10.23
N GLY A 87 -1.96 14.81 -9.37
CA GLY A 87 -2.11 14.80 -7.92
C GLY A 87 -1.53 16.07 -7.32
N ASN A 88 -2.19 16.64 -6.33
CA ASN A 88 -1.68 17.76 -5.54
C ASN A 88 -2.00 17.48 -4.07
N THR A 89 -1.01 17.63 -3.21
CA THR A 89 -1.16 17.51 -1.75
C THR A 89 -0.67 18.80 -1.09
N LEU A 90 -1.51 19.39 -0.25
CA LEU A 90 -1.12 20.45 0.65
C LEU A 90 -1.19 19.95 2.08
N GLN A 91 -0.09 20.06 2.82
CA GLN A 91 -0.03 19.70 4.24
C GLN A 91 0.42 20.89 5.08
N LEU A 92 -0.36 21.18 6.11
CA LEU A 92 -0.01 22.11 7.18
C LEU A 92 0.13 21.34 8.48
N LYS A 93 1.32 21.42 9.10
CA LYS A 93 1.62 20.66 10.31
C LYS A 93 2.14 21.58 11.39
N TYR A 94 1.43 21.63 12.50
CA TYR A 94 1.85 22.33 13.70
C TYR A 94 2.27 21.34 14.78
N ASN A 95 3.44 21.59 15.38
CA ASN A 95 3.99 20.82 16.48
C ASN A 95 4.20 21.73 17.69
N LEU A 96 3.75 21.27 18.85
CA LEU A 96 4.08 21.86 20.14
C LEU A 96 4.63 20.74 21.02
N ALA A 97 5.91 20.78 21.36
CA ALA A 97 6.55 19.71 22.11
C ALA A 97 7.50 20.20 23.18
N ASP A 98 7.33 19.63 24.36
CA ASP A 98 8.38 19.52 25.36
C ASP A 98 8.79 18.05 25.45
N SER A 99 9.94 17.71 24.89
CA SER A 99 10.36 16.32 24.66
C SER A 99 10.39 15.43 25.92
N ALA A 100 10.34 16.03 27.11
CA ALA A 100 10.30 15.32 28.38
C ALA A 100 8.88 15.11 28.91
N LEU A 101 7.92 15.94 28.50
CA LEU A 101 6.60 15.98 29.14
C LEU A 101 5.44 15.73 28.18
N TYR A 102 5.40 16.40 27.05
CA TYR A 102 4.28 16.30 26.12
C TYR A 102 4.67 16.58 24.68
N VAL A 103 3.85 16.04 23.78
CA VAL A 103 3.83 16.36 22.36
C VAL A 103 2.37 16.59 21.96
N PHE A 104 2.09 17.71 21.34
CA PHE A 104 0.86 17.96 20.62
C PHE A 104 1.20 18.23 19.15
N GLN A 105 0.55 17.52 18.25
CA GLN A 105 0.73 17.70 16.82
C GLN A 105 -0.64 17.76 16.17
N THR A 106 -0.85 18.74 15.31
CA THR A 106 -1.99 18.79 14.40
C THR A 106 -1.50 18.85 12.97
N THR A 107 -2.10 18.05 12.11
CA THR A 107 -1.78 18.01 10.68
C THR A 107 -3.08 18.13 9.89
N LEU A 108 -3.18 19.17 9.08
CA LEU A 108 -4.22 19.31 8.07
C LEU A 108 -3.60 18.91 6.73
N THR A 109 -4.14 17.87 6.11
CA THR A 109 -3.73 17.42 4.77
C THR A 109 -4.91 17.57 3.83
N THR A 110 -4.68 18.05 2.64
CA THR A 110 -5.70 18.11 1.58
C THR A 110 -5.11 17.53 0.32
N ASP A 111 -5.65 16.39 -0.11
CA ASP A 111 -5.29 15.75 -1.36
C ASP A 111 -6.33 16.06 -2.43
N PHE A 112 -5.85 16.45 -3.58
CA PHE A 112 -6.66 16.64 -4.77
C PHE A 112 -6.06 15.83 -5.91
N SER A 113 -6.79 14.83 -6.40
CA SER A 113 -6.40 14.07 -7.58
C SER A 113 -7.43 14.28 -8.70
N ASN A 114 -6.92 14.46 -9.91
CA ASN A 114 -7.73 14.63 -11.10
C ASN A 114 -7.18 13.71 -12.19
N GLN A 115 -8.00 12.78 -12.62
CA GLN A 115 -7.79 11.92 -13.77
C GLN A 115 -8.76 12.38 -14.88
N PRO A 116 -8.44 13.45 -15.60
CA PRO A 116 -9.36 14.06 -16.55
C PRO A 116 -9.67 13.13 -17.71
N TYR A 117 -8.80 12.15 -17.96
CA TYR A 117 -8.92 11.33 -19.13
C TYR A 117 -8.12 10.03 -19.00
N THR A 118 -8.80 8.90 -19.18
CA THR A 118 -8.22 7.62 -19.58
C THR A 118 -9.01 7.13 -20.78
N SER A 119 -8.34 6.83 -21.84
CA SER A 119 -8.96 6.38 -23.09
C SER A 119 -8.21 5.18 -23.63
N ASN A 120 -8.97 4.20 -24.03
CA ASN A 120 -8.46 3.02 -24.72
C ASN A 120 -9.24 2.88 -26.03
N GLU A 121 -8.53 3.00 -27.15
CA GLU A 121 -8.98 2.51 -28.43
C GLU A 121 -8.47 1.08 -28.57
N MET A 122 -9.39 0.11 -28.69
CA MET A 122 -9.03 -1.29 -28.76
C MET A 122 -9.66 -1.97 -29.98
N TRP A 123 -8.92 -2.90 -30.55
CA TRP A 123 -9.47 -3.85 -31.48
C TRP A 123 -10.11 -4.99 -30.72
N PHE A 124 -11.40 -5.17 -30.95
CA PHE A 124 -12.19 -6.26 -30.41
C PHE A 124 -12.42 -7.31 -31.49
N SER A 125 -12.11 -8.55 -31.18
CA SER A 125 -12.43 -9.69 -32.07
C SER A 125 -13.10 -10.80 -31.28
N GLU A 126 -14.07 -11.43 -31.89
CA GLU A 126 -14.77 -12.61 -31.39
C GLU A 126 -14.69 -13.74 -32.40
N SER A 127 -14.80 -14.99 -31.92
CA SER A 127 -14.67 -16.17 -32.77
C SER A 127 -15.61 -16.12 -33.98
N GLY A 128 -15.04 -16.23 -35.17
CA GLY A 128 -15.79 -16.26 -36.43
C GLY A 128 -16.26 -14.93 -36.98
N LYS A 129 -15.89 -13.78 -36.35
CA LYS A 129 -16.27 -12.43 -36.81
C LYS A 129 -15.05 -11.55 -37.11
N PRO A 130 -15.15 -10.61 -38.04
CA PRO A 130 -14.08 -9.61 -38.25
C PRO A 130 -13.87 -8.74 -37.02
N ALA A 131 -12.61 -8.38 -36.75
CA ALA A 131 -12.28 -7.43 -35.68
C ALA A 131 -12.82 -6.03 -36.01
N TYR A 132 -13.26 -5.31 -34.96
CA TYR A 132 -13.74 -3.93 -35.09
C TYR A 132 -13.22 -3.05 -33.94
N PRO A 133 -13.12 -1.74 -34.13
CA PRO A 133 -12.64 -0.83 -33.09
C PRO A 133 -13.72 -0.58 -32.03
N VAL A 134 -13.30 -0.54 -30.76
CA VAL A 134 -14.12 -0.23 -29.60
C VAL A 134 -13.44 0.83 -28.76
N TYR A 135 -14.20 1.73 -28.18
CA TYR A 135 -13.71 2.78 -27.32
C TYR A 135 -14.14 2.57 -25.87
N ARG A 136 -13.19 2.77 -24.96
CA ARG A 136 -13.44 2.80 -23.51
C ARG A 136 -12.84 4.08 -22.94
N THR A 137 -13.59 4.84 -22.17
CA THR A 137 -13.09 6.03 -21.50
C THR A 137 -13.47 6.06 -20.03
N SER A 138 -12.61 6.61 -19.21
CA SER A 138 -12.93 6.92 -17.82
C SER A 138 -12.38 8.29 -17.42
N LYS A 139 -13.08 8.93 -16.48
CA LYS A 139 -12.69 10.20 -15.87
C LYS A 139 -12.89 10.07 -14.36
N GLY A 140 -12.04 10.71 -13.58
CA GLY A 140 -12.17 10.69 -12.13
C GLY A 140 -11.55 11.91 -11.48
N ARG A 141 -12.06 12.28 -10.32
CA ARG A 141 -11.46 13.27 -9.43
C ARG A 141 -11.79 12.94 -7.99
N ASN A 142 -10.81 13.15 -7.12
CA ASN A 142 -10.98 13.01 -5.67
C ASN A 142 -10.56 14.30 -4.99
N PHE A 143 -11.26 14.64 -3.92
CA PHE A 143 -10.91 15.69 -3.00
C PHE A 143 -10.96 15.11 -1.58
N THR A 144 -9.82 15.13 -0.86
CA THR A 144 -9.66 14.43 0.41
C THR A 144 -9.00 15.32 1.45
N PRO A 145 -9.76 16.19 2.16
CA PRO A 145 -9.26 16.84 3.36
C PRO A 145 -9.27 15.87 4.55
N ALA A 146 -8.19 15.92 5.33
CA ALA A 146 -7.99 15.13 6.54
C ALA A 146 -7.38 15.98 7.65
N LEU A 147 -7.92 15.87 8.85
CA LEU A 147 -7.41 16.50 10.06
C LEU A 147 -6.96 15.42 11.04
N ASP A 148 -5.68 15.42 11.37
CA ASP A 148 -5.02 14.52 12.29
C ASP A 148 -4.57 15.27 13.54
N LEU A 149 -4.98 14.79 14.71
CA LEU A 149 -4.67 15.33 16.02
C LEU A 149 -3.96 14.28 16.86
N TYR A 150 -2.67 14.45 17.07
CA TYR A 150 -1.86 13.56 17.90
C TYR A 150 -1.49 14.22 19.22
N PHE A 151 -1.64 13.50 20.30
CA PHE A 151 -1.25 13.91 21.63
C PHE A 151 -0.45 12.81 22.34
N TYR A 152 0.65 13.20 22.96
CA TYR A 152 1.43 12.37 23.88
C TYR A 152 1.64 13.13 25.18
N HIS A 153 1.48 12.47 26.31
CA HIS A 153 1.76 13.04 27.62
C HIS A 153 2.43 12.04 28.55
N GLN A 154 3.49 12.48 29.22
CA GLN A 154 4.18 11.75 30.28
C GLN A 154 3.44 12.02 31.59
N LEU A 155 2.62 11.06 32.06
CA LEU A 155 1.80 11.17 33.26
C LEU A 155 2.62 11.10 34.56
N GLY A 156 3.80 10.48 34.51
CA GLY A 156 4.72 10.31 35.62
C GLY A 156 6.07 9.76 35.15
N LYS A 157 6.96 9.37 36.06
CA LYS A 157 8.30 8.90 35.69
C LYS A 157 8.29 7.66 34.77
N HIS A 158 7.24 6.85 34.84
CA HIS A 158 7.15 5.57 34.15
C HIS A 158 5.88 5.39 33.32
N GLN A 159 4.98 6.36 33.32
CA GLN A 159 3.67 6.26 32.70
C GLN A 159 3.53 7.28 31.58
N SER A 160 2.94 6.87 30.47
CA SER A 160 2.62 7.75 29.35
C SER A 160 1.28 7.41 28.73
N LEU A 161 0.65 8.41 28.15
CA LEU A 161 -0.56 8.31 27.37
C LEU A 161 -0.29 8.89 25.99
N SER A 162 -0.64 8.13 24.94
CA SER A 162 -0.70 8.61 23.56
C SER A 162 -2.13 8.53 23.07
N ALA A 163 -2.57 9.52 22.34
CA ALA A 163 -3.87 9.53 21.67
C ALA A 163 -3.73 10.12 20.28
N ASP A 164 -4.52 9.62 19.36
CA ASP A 164 -4.59 10.07 17.98
C ASP A 164 -6.03 10.08 17.49
N VAL A 165 -6.43 11.14 16.78
CA VAL A 165 -7.75 11.26 16.17
C VAL A 165 -7.59 11.79 14.76
N LEU A 166 -7.97 10.97 13.79
CA LEU A 166 -7.98 11.31 12.38
C LEU A 166 -9.42 11.40 11.86
N GLY A 167 -9.82 12.58 11.41
CA GLY A 167 -11.06 12.79 10.67
C GLY A 167 -10.76 13.00 9.18
N THR A 168 -11.44 12.25 8.30
CA THR A 168 -11.25 12.34 6.84
C THR A 168 -12.60 12.46 6.13
N TYR A 169 -12.67 13.32 5.13
CA TYR A 169 -13.74 13.41 4.16
C TYR A 169 -13.19 13.12 2.77
N ILE A 170 -13.83 12.22 2.02
CA ILE A 170 -13.43 11.91 0.64
C ILE A 170 -14.64 12.17 -0.26
N HIS A 171 -14.46 13.04 -1.25
CA HIS A 171 -15.45 13.27 -2.29
C HIS A 171 -14.88 12.80 -3.63
N THR A 172 -15.50 11.79 -4.21
CA THR A 172 -15.10 11.18 -5.47
C THR A 172 -16.16 11.37 -6.53
N LYS A 173 -15.77 11.86 -7.70
CA LYS A 173 -16.61 11.88 -8.90
C LYS A 173 -15.97 11.06 -10.00
N GLY A 174 -16.76 10.27 -10.70
CA GLY A 174 -16.30 9.46 -11.81
C GLY A 174 -17.30 9.44 -12.96
N ALA A 175 -16.80 9.19 -14.17
CA ALA A 175 -17.60 8.89 -15.34
C ALA A 175 -16.91 7.80 -16.14
N TYR A 176 -17.70 6.87 -16.65
CA TYR A 176 -17.24 5.70 -17.39
C TYR A 176 -18.08 5.51 -18.64
N TYR A 177 -17.43 5.14 -19.75
CA TYR A 177 -18.05 4.76 -21.01
C TYR A 177 -17.36 3.52 -21.59
N GLU A 178 -18.13 2.58 -22.08
CA GLU A 178 -17.72 1.33 -22.72
C GLU A 178 -18.55 1.12 -23.98
N GLY A 179 -17.88 0.95 -25.12
CA GLY A 179 -18.54 0.77 -26.43
C GLY A 179 -18.54 -0.66 -26.96
N GLU A 180 -18.21 -1.66 -26.15
CA GLU A 180 -18.24 -3.07 -26.57
C GLU A 180 -19.65 -3.64 -26.53
N GLY A 181 -20.15 -4.10 -27.69
CA GLY A 181 -21.53 -4.49 -27.83
C GLY A 181 -22.48 -3.30 -27.78
N GLU A 182 -23.48 -3.33 -26.92
CA GLU A 182 -24.31 -2.16 -26.65
C GLU A 182 -23.55 -1.14 -25.80
N PRO A 183 -23.55 0.16 -26.18
CA PRO A 183 -22.89 1.19 -25.38
C PRO A 183 -23.39 1.18 -23.95
N TYR A 184 -22.44 1.39 -23.00
CA TYR A 184 -22.71 1.38 -21.58
C TYR A 184 -21.97 2.53 -20.90
N GLN A 185 -22.70 3.33 -20.14
CA GLN A 185 -22.12 4.49 -19.47
C GLN A 185 -22.75 4.75 -18.13
N TYR A 186 -21.95 5.23 -17.19
CA TYR A 186 -22.45 5.69 -15.90
C TYR A 186 -21.57 6.79 -15.33
N GLN A 187 -22.15 7.53 -14.40
CA GLN A 187 -21.47 8.48 -13.53
C GLN A 187 -21.62 8.05 -12.09
N VAL A 188 -20.63 8.37 -11.26
CA VAL A 188 -20.67 8.13 -9.83
C VAL A 188 -20.30 9.39 -9.06
N ASP A 189 -21.06 9.71 -8.02
CA ASP A 189 -20.78 10.73 -7.01
C ASP A 189 -20.74 10.02 -5.65
N GLY A 190 -19.57 9.96 -5.05
CA GLY A 190 -19.34 9.25 -3.78
C GLY A 190 -18.79 10.16 -2.70
N LYS A 191 -19.33 10.03 -1.51
CA LYS A 191 -18.89 10.73 -0.30
C LYS A 191 -18.58 9.74 0.80
N THR A 192 -17.38 9.82 1.34
CA THR A 192 -16.95 9.00 2.48
C THR A 192 -16.57 9.91 3.63
N TYR A 193 -17.11 9.61 4.80
CA TYR A 193 -16.76 10.23 6.07
C TYR A 193 -16.12 9.18 6.94
N SER A 194 -14.97 9.46 7.53
CA SER A 194 -14.34 8.54 8.46
C SER A 194 -13.78 9.24 9.70
N LEU A 195 -13.78 8.51 10.80
CA LEU A 195 -13.16 8.89 12.06
C LEU A 195 -12.40 7.70 12.61
N ILE A 196 -11.08 7.86 12.74
CA ILE A 196 -10.23 6.90 13.43
C ILE A 196 -9.77 7.53 14.74
N ALA A 197 -9.97 6.87 15.86
CA ALA A 197 -9.49 7.31 17.16
C ALA A 197 -8.74 6.18 17.86
N GLU A 198 -7.55 6.47 18.34
CA GLU A 198 -6.70 5.50 19.03
C GLU A 198 -6.14 6.10 20.32
N ALA A 199 -6.08 5.30 21.37
CA ALA A 199 -5.44 5.68 22.63
C ALA A 199 -4.62 4.51 23.17
N ILE A 200 -3.40 4.81 23.66
CA ILE A 200 -2.47 3.84 24.23
C ILE A 200 -1.92 4.37 25.55
N TYR A 201 -2.16 3.63 26.61
CA TYR A 201 -1.50 3.82 27.90
C TYR A 201 -0.32 2.87 28.03
N GLU A 202 0.83 3.37 28.47
CA GLU A 202 2.03 2.59 28.72
C GLU A 202 2.53 2.84 30.15
N ASN A 203 2.87 1.77 30.87
CA ASN A 203 3.48 1.82 32.19
C ASN A 203 4.76 0.95 32.21
N ARG A 204 5.91 1.59 32.42
CA ARG A 204 7.24 0.94 32.48
C ARG A 204 7.51 0.46 33.89
N LEU A 205 7.11 -0.75 34.18
CA LEU A 205 7.40 -1.44 35.42
C LEU A 205 8.76 -2.15 35.32
N LYS A 206 9.37 -2.45 36.48
CA LYS A 206 10.51 -3.39 36.53
C LYS A 206 9.93 -4.77 36.89
N PRO A 207 10.06 -5.80 36.03
CA PRO A 207 10.97 -6.03 34.90
C PRO A 207 10.32 -5.89 33.51
N PHE A 208 9.10 -5.42 33.36
CA PHE A 208 8.39 -5.35 32.08
C PHE A 208 7.69 -4.00 31.88
N THR A 209 7.31 -3.72 30.64
CA THR A 209 6.41 -2.63 30.28
C THR A 209 5.03 -3.22 30.00
N PHE A 210 4.02 -2.71 30.68
CA PHE A 210 2.62 -2.97 30.41
C PHE A 210 2.08 -1.89 29.47
N SER A 211 1.32 -2.29 28.46
CA SER A 211 0.59 -1.36 27.58
C SER A 211 -0.83 -1.86 27.41
N ALA A 212 -1.78 -0.93 27.41
CA ALA A 212 -3.17 -1.18 27.06
C ALA A 212 -3.66 -0.09 26.13
N GLY A 213 -4.49 -0.43 25.17
CA GLY A 213 -4.99 0.54 24.20
C GLY A 213 -6.29 0.14 23.56
N THR A 214 -6.88 1.11 22.88
CA THR A 214 -8.09 0.93 22.09
C THR A 214 -7.98 1.70 20.77
N ASN A 215 -8.59 1.13 19.73
CA ASN A 215 -8.76 1.78 18.42
C ASN A 215 -10.23 1.69 18.03
N LEU A 216 -10.77 2.80 17.55
CA LEU A 216 -12.11 2.91 16.97
C LEU A 216 -11.95 3.40 15.53
N ASN A 217 -12.60 2.73 14.59
CA ASN A 217 -12.64 3.10 13.17
C ASN A 217 -14.10 3.14 12.72
N TRP A 218 -14.62 4.34 12.52
CA TRP A 218 -15.96 4.55 12.03
C TRP A 218 -15.92 5.12 10.61
N LYS A 219 -16.79 4.59 9.72
CA LYS A 219 -16.96 5.08 8.35
C LYS A 219 -18.42 5.14 7.97
N TYR A 220 -18.76 6.15 7.19
CA TYR A 220 -20.03 6.26 6.49
C TYR A 220 -19.77 6.62 5.03
N MET A 221 -20.34 5.86 4.13
CA MET A 221 -20.24 6.06 2.69
C MET A 221 -21.61 6.23 2.08
N ASP A 222 -21.70 7.20 1.17
CA ASP A 222 -22.90 7.49 0.38
C ASP A 222 -22.46 7.61 -1.10
N ASN A 223 -22.86 6.64 -1.91
CA ASN A 223 -22.47 6.54 -3.31
C ASN A 223 -23.72 6.49 -4.18
N GLN A 224 -23.78 7.41 -5.16
CA GLN A 224 -24.87 7.51 -6.12
C GLN A 224 -24.33 7.22 -7.53
N TYR A 225 -24.96 6.26 -8.20
CA TYR A 225 -24.66 5.89 -9.58
C TYR A 225 -25.83 6.33 -10.47
N LEU A 226 -25.52 6.94 -11.62
CA LEU A 226 -26.49 7.46 -12.57
C LEU A 226 -26.08 7.06 -14.00
N GLY A 227 -27.04 6.68 -14.81
CA GLY A 227 -26.87 6.24 -16.19
C GLY A 227 -27.40 4.83 -16.40
N ASP A 228 -26.63 3.95 -17.04
CA ASP A 228 -27.00 2.54 -17.21
C ASP A 228 -26.87 1.73 -15.90
N VAL A 229 -26.24 2.30 -14.89
CA VAL A 229 -26.34 1.87 -13.49
C VAL A 229 -27.14 2.91 -12.73
N VAL A 230 -28.19 2.47 -12.04
CA VAL A 230 -28.92 3.29 -11.07
C VAL A 230 -28.83 2.57 -9.74
N SER A 231 -28.02 3.11 -8.83
CA SER A 231 -27.83 2.54 -7.50
C SER A 231 -27.49 3.67 -6.52
N GLU A 232 -28.06 3.59 -5.33
CA GLU A 232 -27.75 4.47 -4.20
C GLU A 232 -27.39 3.60 -3.00
N ASN A 233 -26.15 3.75 -2.53
CA ASN A 233 -25.60 2.90 -1.49
C ASN A 233 -25.15 3.71 -0.29
N GLY A 234 -25.85 3.54 0.85
CA GLY A 234 -25.41 4.03 2.16
C GLY A 234 -24.83 2.89 2.99
N ILE A 235 -23.52 2.89 3.21
CA ILE A 235 -22.85 1.86 4.02
C ILE A 235 -22.25 2.50 5.27
N ARG A 236 -22.53 1.89 6.43
CA ARG A 236 -21.90 2.24 7.71
C ARG A 236 -21.01 1.11 8.17
N SER A 237 -19.80 1.44 8.62
CA SER A 237 -18.84 0.50 9.17
C SER A 237 -18.34 1.00 10.51
N LEU A 238 -18.24 0.11 11.49
CA LEU A 238 -17.68 0.40 12.80
C LEU A 238 -16.74 -0.74 13.21
N GLY A 239 -15.47 -0.41 13.37
CA GLY A 239 -14.46 -1.29 13.94
C GLY A 239 -14.05 -0.82 15.33
N ILE A 240 -14.01 -1.71 16.29
CA ILE A 240 -13.53 -1.46 17.66
C ILE A 240 -12.48 -2.51 17.98
N TYR A 241 -11.33 -2.09 18.47
CA TYR A 241 -10.26 -2.97 18.92
C TYR A 241 -9.73 -2.51 20.26
N GLY A 242 -9.70 -3.41 21.24
CA GLY A 242 -9.05 -3.21 22.53
C GLY A 242 -7.98 -4.25 22.77
N PHE A 243 -6.87 -3.86 23.39
CA PHE A 243 -5.76 -4.77 23.68
C PHE A 243 -5.04 -4.47 24.99
N ALA A 244 -4.39 -5.49 25.52
CA ALA A 244 -3.38 -5.38 26.55
C ALA A 244 -2.17 -6.22 26.17
N GLN A 245 -0.97 -5.74 26.48
CA GLN A 245 0.28 -6.44 26.21
C GLN A 245 1.33 -6.14 27.27
N ILE A 246 2.25 -7.10 27.42
CA ILE A 246 3.48 -6.95 28.18
C ILE A 246 4.67 -7.11 27.25
N LYS A 247 5.69 -6.29 27.42
CA LYS A 247 7.00 -6.44 26.77
C LYS A 247 8.12 -6.37 27.80
N GLY A 248 9.14 -7.18 27.64
CA GLY A 248 10.25 -7.17 28.56
C GLY A 248 11.50 -7.85 28.01
N SER A 249 12.52 -7.89 28.85
CA SER A 249 13.78 -8.54 28.52
C SER A 249 14.33 -9.28 29.72
N LEU A 250 15.00 -10.43 29.47
CA LEU A 250 15.59 -11.30 30.47
C LEU A 250 17.03 -11.65 30.08
N GLY A 251 17.91 -11.66 31.08
CA GLY A 251 19.33 -11.95 30.89
C GLY A 251 20.05 -10.86 30.09
N GLN A 252 21.32 -10.69 30.31
CA GLN A 252 22.17 -9.76 29.58
C GLN A 252 23.51 -10.38 29.24
N PHE A 253 24.09 -10.03 28.12
CA PHE A 253 25.49 -10.23 27.82
C PHE A 253 26.34 -9.20 28.57
N LYS A 254 27.64 -9.42 28.67
CA LYS A 254 28.59 -8.47 29.29
C LYS A 254 28.56 -7.09 28.62
N GLU A 255 28.17 -7.04 27.34
CA GLU A 255 28.03 -5.83 26.53
C GLU A 255 26.68 -5.11 26.70
N GLY A 256 25.82 -5.56 27.65
CA GLY A 256 24.53 -4.93 27.97
C GLY A 256 23.34 -5.33 27.08
N THR A 257 23.56 -6.11 26.02
CA THR A 257 22.50 -6.60 25.14
C THR A 257 21.67 -7.68 25.84
N SER A 258 20.34 -7.60 25.75
CA SER A 258 19.44 -8.62 26.34
C SER A 258 19.51 -9.94 25.59
N ARG A 259 19.56 -11.06 26.36
CA ARG A 259 19.54 -12.42 25.78
C ARG A 259 18.18 -12.82 25.25
N LEU A 260 17.14 -12.48 25.97
CA LEU A 260 15.77 -12.76 25.57
C LEU A 260 14.95 -11.49 25.66
N THR A 261 14.26 -11.12 24.59
CA THR A 261 13.19 -10.11 24.61
C THR A 261 11.87 -10.77 24.23
N TYR A 262 10.79 -10.32 24.86
CA TYR A 262 9.47 -10.87 24.63
C TYR A 262 8.41 -9.79 24.54
N VAL A 263 7.38 -10.06 23.72
CA VAL A 263 6.11 -9.35 23.69
C VAL A 263 5.01 -10.40 23.73
N ALA A 264 4.12 -10.30 24.71
CA ALA A 264 2.93 -11.13 24.79
C ALA A 264 1.71 -10.20 24.93
N GLY A 265 0.75 -10.35 24.06
CA GLY A 265 -0.44 -9.49 24.00
C GLY A 265 -1.69 -10.29 23.70
N PHE A 266 -2.80 -9.72 24.12
CA PHE A 266 -4.13 -10.20 23.79
C PHE A 266 -5.02 -9.01 23.48
N GLY A 267 -5.80 -9.14 22.41
CA GLY A 267 -6.77 -8.14 22.02
C GLY A 267 -8.11 -8.77 21.65
N LEU A 268 -9.13 -7.93 21.64
CA LEU A 268 -10.46 -8.27 21.18
C LEU A 268 -10.90 -7.22 20.17
N SER A 269 -11.32 -7.64 18.99
CA SER A 269 -11.88 -6.75 17.97
C SER A 269 -13.32 -7.11 17.65
N ASN A 270 -14.10 -6.08 17.37
CA ASN A 270 -15.43 -6.19 16.76
C ASN A 270 -15.43 -5.38 15.47
N GLN A 271 -15.98 -5.95 14.41
CA GLN A 271 -16.26 -5.27 13.16
C GLN A 271 -17.72 -5.43 12.82
N SER A 272 -18.41 -4.32 12.62
CA SER A 272 -19.82 -4.29 12.23
C SER A 272 -20.01 -3.48 10.95
N TYR A 273 -20.96 -3.91 10.13
CA TYR A 273 -21.39 -3.24 8.91
C TYR A 273 -22.90 -3.16 8.88
N ARG A 274 -23.41 -2.09 8.27
CA ARG A 274 -24.84 -1.92 7.99
C ARG A 274 -25.02 -1.31 6.61
N GLN A 275 -25.85 -1.97 5.79
CA GLN A 275 -26.30 -1.49 4.49
C GLN A 275 -27.80 -1.74 4.35
N GLY A 276 -28.60 -0.69 4.22
CA GLY A 276 -30.05 -0.82 4.24
C GLY A 276 -30.52 -1.50 5.53
N ASP A 277 -31.26 -2.59 5.40
CA ASP A 277 -31.77 -3.42 6.49
C ASP A 277 -30.80 -4.54 6.92
N GLU A 278 -29.74 -4.77 6.14
CA GLU A 278 -28.72 -5.77 6.45
C GLU A 278 -27.72 -5.23 7.46
N GLU A 279 -27.55 -5.95 8.57
CA GLU A 279 -26.59 -5.62 9.62
C GLU A 279 -25.89 -6.88 10.10
N PHE A 280 -24.57 -6.80 10.30
CA PHE A 280 -23.83 -7.90 10.90
C PHE A 280 -22.63 -7.42 11.73
N SER A 281 -22.22 -8.27 12.65
CA SER A 281 -21.16 -7.98 13.61
C SER A 281 -20.29 -9.22 13.83
N PHE A 282 -18.97 -9.02 13.83
CA PHE A 282 -17.96 -10.08 14.00
C PHE A 282 -17.02 -9.76 15.14
N TRP A 283 -16.83 -10.74 16.00
CA TRP A 283 -15.87 -10.69 17.10
C TRP A 283 -14.68 -11.61 16.80
N LEU A 284 -13.48 -11.12 17.08
CA LEU A 284 -12.24 -11.89 16.94
C LEU A 284 -11.31 -11.64 18.13
N CYS A 285 -10.89 -12.72 18.78
CA CYS A 285 -9.80 -12.69 19.74
C CYS A 285 -8.46 -12.63 18.98
N ARG A 286 -7.55 -11.73 19.39
CA ARG A 286 -6.30 -11.44 18.70
C ARG A 286 -5.09 -11.64 19.62
N PRO A 287 -4.68 -12.89 19.89
CA PRO A 287 -3.45 -13.18 20.62
C PRO A 287 -2.23 -12.82 19.77
N LYS A 288 -1.17 -12.36 20.45
CA LYS A 288 0.14 -12.06 19.87
C LYS A 288 1.26 -12.51 20.79
N LEU A 289 2.24 -13.18 20.21
CA LEU A 289 3.49 -13.55 20.90
C LEU A 289 4.66 -13.25 19.98
N THR A 290 5.68 -12.56 20.50
CA THR A 290 6.96 -12.37 19.83
C THR A 290 8.07 -12.66 20.83
N LEU A 291 9.02 -13.48 20.43
CA LEU A 291 10.22 -13.80 21.21
C LEU A 291 11.45 -13.52 20.35
N ALA A 292 12.48 -12.91 20.93
CA ALA A 292 13.78 -12.78 20.28
C ALA A 292 14.87 -13.24 21.22
N TYR A 293 15.56 -14.30 20.85
CA TYR A 293 16.63 -14.90 21.62
C TYR A 293 17.98 -14.72 20.94
N SER A 294 18.87 -14.00 21.58
CA SER A 294 20.25 -13.80 21.13
C SER A 294 21.13 -14.91 21.66
N LEU A 295 21.59 -15.83 20.80
CA LEU A 295 22.55 -16.87 21.18
C LEU A 295 23.93 -16.27 21.42
N THR A 296 24.34 -15.35 20.58
CA THR A 296 25.57 -14.55 20.68
C THR A 296 25.26 -13.08 20.38
N SER A 297 26.23 -12.19 20.55
CA SER A 297 26.11 -10.79 20.11
C SER A 297 25.89 -10.64 18.58
N SER A 298 26.22 -11.69 17.81
CA SER A 298 26.13 -11.69 16.35
C SER A 298 25.03 -12.58 15.80
N PHE A 299 24.36 -13.41 16.59
CA PHE A 299 23.34 -14.32 16.11
C PHE A 299 22.10 -14.30 16.99
N GLN A 300 20.97 -14.01 16.39
CA GLN A 300 19.66 -13.92 17.04
C GLN A 300 18.62 -14.77 16.30
N ILE A 301 17.76 -15.42 17.06
CA ILE A 301 16.55 -16.08 16.56
C ILE A 301 15.36 -15.28 17.05
N ARG A 302 14.50 -14.86 16.12
CA ARG A 302 13.22 -14.21 16.43
C ARG A 302 12.09 -15.10 15.95
N LEU A 303 11.07 -15.25 16.76
CA LEU A 303 9.85 -15.95 16.37
C LEU A 303 8.62 -15.13 16.77
N GLY A 304 7.59 -15.21 15.95
CA GLY A 304 6.35 -14.51 16.18
C GLY A 304 5.15 -15.33 15.74
N SER A 305 4.06 -15.10 16.44
CA SER A 305 2.75 -15.69 16.16
C SER A 305 1.68 -14.67 16.50
N GLU A 306 0.81 -14.38 15.56
CA GLU A 306 -0.26 -13.38 15.72
C GLU A 306 -1.51 -13.82 14.97
N LEU A 307 -2.67 -13.70 15.62
CA LEU A 307 -3.97 -13.78 14.96
C LEU A 307 -4.49 -12.36 14.75
N SER A 308 -4.75 -12.02 13.50
CA SER A 308 -5.27 -10.73 13.07
C SER A 308 -6.51 -10.91 12.20
N GLN A 309 -7.15 -9.80 11.89
CA GLN A 309 -8.33 -9.74 11.04
C GLN A 309 -7.98 -8.97 9.77
N HIS A 310 -8.40 -9.51 8.62
CA HIS A 310 -8.40 -8.76 7.36
C HIS A 310 -9.84 -8.37 7.04
N ILE A 311 -10.02 -7.10 6.73
CA ILE A 311 -11.33 -6.50 6.42
C ILE A 311 -11.35 -6.22 4.94
N SER A 312 -12.36 -6.74 4.23
CA SER A 312 -12.55 -6.48 2.82
C SER A 312 -12.78 -5.01 2.54
N GLN A 313 -12.44 -4.57 1.34
CA GLN A 313 -12.77 -3.22 0.90
C GLN A 313 -14.29 -3.00 0.98
N ILE A 314 -14.70 -1.89 1.58
CA ILE A 314 -16.11 -1.61 1.82
C ILE A 314 -16.91 -1.48 0.51
N ALA A 315 -16.25 -1.07 -0.59
CA ALA A 315 -16.84 -1.07 -1.93
C ALA A 315 -17.34 -2.46 -2.37
N MET A 316 -16.66 -3.53 -1.94
CA MET A 316 -17.03 -4.92 -2.26
C MET A 316 -18.22 -5.43 -1.43
N ILE A 317 -18.55 -4.75 -0.35
CA ILE A 317 -19.71 -5.06 0.51
C ILE A 317 -21.01 -4.47 -0.07
N SER A 318 -20.92 -3.55 -1.04
CA SER A 318 -22.10 -2.94 -1.67
C SER A 318 -22.93 -3.99 -2.45
N ASP A 319 -24.20 -3.67 -2.72
CA ASP A 319 -25.09 -4.45 -3.59
C ASP A 319 -25.03 -4.00 -5.07
N THR A 320 -24.11 -3.09 -5.39
CA THR A 320 -23.96 -2.50 -6.73
C THR A 320 -23.49 -3.54 -7.73
N ARG A 321 -24.06 -3.48 -8.95
CA ARG A 321 -23.65 -4.27 -10.10
C ARG A 321 -23.21 -3.38 -11.25
N ILE A 322 -21.97 -3.58 -11.74
CA ILE A 322 -21.35 -2.77 -12.79
C ILE A 322 -20.87 -3.67 -13.94
N ARG A 323 -21.22 -3.32 -15.17
CA ARG A 323 -20.72 -4.00 -16.36
C ARG A 323 -19.25 -3.64 -16.62
N LYS A 324 -18.41 -4.64 -16.81
CA LYS A 324 -16.99 -4.48 -17.17
C LYS A 324 -16.75 -4.55 -18.67
N ASN A 325 -17.52 -5.36 -19.36
CA ASN A 325 -17.50 -5.54 -20.80
C ASN A 325 -18.76 -6.27 -21.23
N SER A 326 -18.88 -6.64 -22.50
CA SER A 326 -20.09 -7.30 -23.05
C SER A 326 -20.47 -8.62 -22.36
N MET A 327 -19.50 -9.32 -21.74
CA MET A 327 -19.68 -10.62 -21.10
C MET A 327 -19.61 -10.58 -19.58
N GLU A 328 -18.92 -9.59 -19.00
CA GLU A 328 -18.55 -9.61 -17.59
C GLU A 328 -19.17 -8.46 -16.78
N TRP A 329 -19.56 -8.80 -15.56
CA TRP A 329 -20.07 -7.87 -14.56
C TRP A 329 -19.32 -8.02 -13.25
N THR A 330 -19.06 -6.92 -12.57
CA THR A 330 -18.63 -6.90 -11.16
C THR A 330 -19.84 -6.69 -10.29
N VAL A 331 -19.99 -7.52 -9.25
CA VAL A 331 -21.11 -7.46 -8.30
C VAL A 331 -20.52 -7.43 -6.90
N GLY A 332 -20.92 -6.45 -6.10
CA GLY A 332 -20.56 -6.45 -4.69
C GLY A 332 -21.30 -7.54 -3.92
N ASN A 333 -20.89 -7.80 -2.68
CA ASN A 333 -21.43 -8.85 -1.83
C ASN A 333 -21.68 -8.34 -0.41
N PRO A 334 -22.92 -7.93 -0.06
CA PRO A 334 -23.26 -7.45 1.28
C PRO A 334 -23.03 -8.47 2.40
N SER A 335 -23.01 -9.78 2.08
CA SER A 335 -22.78 -10.85 3.07
C SER A 335 -21.31 -11.15 3.36
N LEU A 336 -20.38 -10.36 2.78
CA LEU A 336 -18.95 -10.59 2.91
C LEU A 336 -18.49 -10.35 4.35
N LYS A 337 -17.80 -11.32 4.92
CA LYS A 337 -17.33 -11.31 6.32
C LYS A 337 -15.83 -11.04 6.39
N PRO A 338 -15.34 -10.41 7.47
CA PRO A 338 -13.90 -10.31 7.70
C PRO A 338 -13.24 -11.68 7.74
N SER A 339 -12.05 -11.78 7.14
CA SER A 339 -11.25 -13.01 7.17
C SER A 339 -10.29 -13.03 8.37
N SER A 340 -9.96 -14.22 8.85
CA SER A 340 -8.97 -14.41 9.91
C SER A 340 -7.61 -14.70 9.31
N ARG A 341 -6.57 -13.99 9.77
CA ARG A 341 -5.18 -14.17 9.36
C ARG A 341 -4.33 -14.59 10.55
N TYR A 342 -3.83 -15.82 10.51
CA TYR A 342 -2.89 -16.34 11.48
C TYR A 342 -1.50 -16.39 10.86
N GLU A 343 -0.60 -15.56 11.34
CA GLU A 343 0.75 -15.41 10.82
C GLU A 343 1.78 -15.94 11.82
N ASN A 344 2.64 -16.87 11.36
CA ASN A 344 3.70 -17.47 12.13
C ASN A 344 5.02 -17.31 11.40
N TRP A 345 6.02 -16.78 12.07
CA TRP A 345 7.31 -16.57 11.45
C TRP A 345 8.48 -16.86 12.38
N VAL A 346 9.58 -17.27 11.77
CA VAL A 346 10.88 -17.41 12.42
C VAL A 346 11.92 -16.69 11.57
N VAL A 347 12.74 -15.86 12.20
CA VAL A 347 13.84 -15.15 11.56
C VAL A 347 15.15 -15.50 12.24
N PHE A 348 16.12 -15.95 11.45
CA PHE A 348 17.49 -16.17 11.86
C PHE A 348 18.33 -14.99 11.37
N SER A 349 18.79 -14.16 12.31
CA SER A 349 19.59 -12.95 12.04
C SER A 349 21.04 -13.19 12.38
N PHE A 350 21.93 -12.93 11.44
CA PHE A 350 23.36 -12.94 11.64
C PHE A 350 23.95 -11.59 11.27
N SER A 351 24.70 -10.97 12.18
CA SER A 351 25.28 -9.64 12.02
C SER A 351 26.75 -9.63 12.39
N LYS A 352 27.59 -9.21 11.46
CA LYS A 352 29.01 -8.92 11.59
C LYS A 352 29.31 -7.58 10.93
N PRO A 353 30.48 -6.94 11.20
CA PRO A 353 30.77 -5.60 10.67
C PRO A 353 30.63 -5.42 9.14
N ARG A 354 30.80 -6.49 8.36
CA ARG A 354 30.73 -6.44 6.88
C ARG A 354 29.59 -7.23 6.27
N ILE A 355 28.83 -7.97 7.08
CA ILE A 355 27.73 -8.79 6.60
C ILE A 355 26.59 -8.82 7.61
N ASN A 356 25.40 -8.50 7.11
CA ASN A 356 24.15 -8.68 7.85
C ASN A 356 23.23 -9.54 6.99
N THR A 357 22.69 -10.62 7.57
CA THR A 357 21.78 -11.51 6.86
C THR A 357 20.63 -11.94 7.74
N ASP A 358 19.43 -11.92 7.17
CA ASP A 358 18.21 -12.44 7.76
C ASP A 358 17.66 -13.57 6.88
N PHE A 359 17.42 -14.74 7.48
CA PHE A 359 16.64 -15.82 6.89
C PHE A 359 15.27 -15.86 7.57
N THR A 360 14.22 -15.67 6.80
CA THR A 360 12.83 -15.65 7.28
C THR A 360 12.06 -16.83 6.74
N LEU A 361 11.53 -17.67 7.62
CA LEU A 361 10.49 -18.66 7.32
C LEU A 361 9.17 -18.13 7.85
N ASN A 362 8.17 -18.02 6.99
CA ASN A 362 6.83 -17.55 7.38
C ASN A 362 5.76 -18.49 6.85
N TYR A 363 4.79 -18.80 7.68
CA TYR A 363 3.58 -19.50 7.28
C TYR A 363 2.35 -18.68 7.69
N ARG A 364 1.67 -18.11 6.69
CA ARG A 364 0.44 -17.35 6.83
C ARG A 364 -0.74 -18.24 6.49
N ILE A 365 -1.65 -18.40 7.44
CA ILE A 365 -2.89 -19.14 7.29
C ILE A 365 -4.02 -18.11 7.27
N ASN A 366 -4.69 -17.97 6.14
CA ASN A 366 -5.88 -17.14 6.04
C ASN A 366 -7.10 -18.06 5.92
N ARG A 367 -8.15 -17.76 6.68
CA ARG A 367 -9.42 -18.48 6.67
C ARG A 367 -10.56 -17.55 6.37
N HIS A 368 -11.58 -18.06 5.67
CA HIS A 368 -12.73 -17.29 5.21
C HIS A 368 -12.28 -16.09 4.36
N CYS A 369 -11.31 -16.34 3.46
CA CYS A 369 -10.70 -15.32 2.65
C CYS A 369 -11.69 -14.71 1.69
N ASP A 370 -11.67 -13.41 1.54
CA ASP A 370 -12.39 -12.67 0.50
C ASP A 370 -11.66 -12.83 -0.85
N LEU A 371 -12.03 -13.88 -1.59
CA LEU A 371 -11.44 -14.20 -2.89
C LEU A 371 -12.48 -14.06 -4.01
N ALA A 372 -11.96 -13.84 -5.22
CA ALA A 372 -12.76 -13.82 -6.43
C ALA A 372 -13.56 -15.11 -6.59
N LYS A 373 -14.86 -14.98 -6.89
CA LYS A 373 -15.74 -16.04 -7.35
C LYS A 373 -16.36 -15.62 -8.67
N TYR A 374 -16.26 -16.50 -9.65
CA TYR A 374 -16.84 -16.33 -10.96
C TYR A 374 -18.08 -17.22 -11.05
N THR A 375 -19.21 -16.65 -11.46
CA THR A 375 -20.45 -17.38 -11.71
C THR A 375 -21.00 -17.01 -13.08
N ARG A 376 -21.84 -17.86 -13.65
CA ARG A 376 -22.48 -17.65 -14.93
C ARG A 376 -24.01 -17.60 -14.74
N THR A 377 -24.65 -16.59 -15.34
CA THR A 377 -26.10 -16.47 -15.37
C THR A 377 -26.70 -17.34 -16.49
N GLU A 378 -28.00 -17.57 -16.45
CA GLU A 378 -28.74 -18.33 -17.51
C GLU A 378 -28.57 -17.72 -18.91
N ASN A 379 -28.29 -16.44 -19.02
CA ASN A 379 -28.07 -15.73 -20.29
C ASN A 379 -26.58 -15.61 -20.65
N ASP A 380 -25.73 -16.50 -20.14
CA ASP A 380 -24.27 -16.51 -20.37
C ASP A 380 -23.54 -15.21 -20.04
N GLN A 381 -24.04 -14.48 -19.01
CA GLN A 381 -23.30 -13.36 -18.42
C GLN A 381 -22.42 -13.88 -17.28
N PHE A 382 -21.17 -13.44 -17.23
CA PHE A 382 -20.19 -13.86 -16.22
C PHE A 382 -20.11 -12.82 -15.12
N LEU A 383 -20.37 -13.24 -13.88
CA LEU A 383 -20.36 -12.37 -12.72
C LEU A 383 -19.08 -12.62 -11.92
N TYR A 384 -18.36 -11.56 -11.68
CA TYR A 384 -17.28 -11.49 -10.70
C TYR A 384 -17.81 -10.94 -9.40
N SER A 385 -17.60 -11.63 -8.29
CA SER A 385 -17.86 -11.13 -6.94
C SER A 385 -16.75 -11.60 -6.00
N GLN A 386 -16.58 -10.92 -4.88
CA GLN A 386 -15.80 -11.47 -3.77
C GLN A 386 -16.69 -12.25 -2.83
N THR A 387 -16.23 -13.42 -2.41
CA THR A 387 -16.91 -14.28 -1.45
C THR A 387 -15.91 -14.84 -0.45
N ASN A 388 -16.40 -15.19 0.75
CA ASN A 388 -15.55 -15.84 1.74
C ASN A 388 -15.26 -17.28 1.36
N GLN A 389 -14.06 -17.54 0.88
CA GLN A 389 -13.57 -18.85 0.48
C GLN A 389 -12.82 -19.55 1.63
N PRO A 390 -12.71 -20.89 1.66
CA PRO A 390 -12.13 -21.64 2.78
C PRO A 390 -10.76 -21.15 3.21
N HIS A 391 -9.77 -21.06 2.32
CA HIS A 391 -8.45 -20.54 2.67
C HIS A 391 -7.55 -20.14 1.49
N CYS A 392 -6.63 -19.25 1.79
CA CYS A 392 -5.58 -18.75 0.92
C CYS A 392 -4.29 -18.66 1.76
N ASN A 393 -3.53 -19.75 1.85
CA ASN A 393 -2.35 -19.85 2.69
C ASN A 393 -1.09 -19.57 1.90
N ILE A 394 -0.09 -19.03 2.55
CA ILE A 394 1.21 -18.73 1.95
C ILE A 394 2.32 -19.24 2.87
N LEU A 395 3.17 -20.10 2.32
CA LEU A 395 4.43 -20.49 2.95
C LEU A 395 5.57 -19.86 2.17
N TYR A 396 6.45 -19.14 2.85
CA TYR A 396 7.61 -18.58 2.17
C TYR A 396 8.88 -18.65 3.00
N LEU A 397 10.00 -18.78 2.29
CA LEU A 397 11.35 -18.68 2.81
C LEU A 397 12.05 -17.54 2.04
N THR A 398 12.56 -16.56 2.78
CA THR A 398 13.31 -15.44 2.20
C THR A 398 14.68 -15.30 2.85
N ASN A 399 15.61 -14.76 2.10
CA ASN A 399 16.89 -14.31 2.59
C ASN A 399 17.10 -12.86 2.15
N ASP A 400 17.49 -12.01 3.09
CA ASP A 400 17.93 -10.64 2.87
C ASP A 400 19.35 -10.51 3.40
N THR A 401 20.30 -10.19 2.52
CA THR A 401 21.70 -10.08 2.90
C THR A 401 22.30 -8.77 2.40
N ARG A 402 23.00 -8.09 3.29
CA ARG A 402 23.78 -6.88 3.01
C ARG A 402 25.26 -7.18 3.22
N PHE A 403 26.07 -6.83 2.25
CA PHE A 403 27.53 -6.88 2.27
C PHE A 403 28.11 -5.47 2.19
N ASP A 404 28.91 -5.07 3.17
CA ASP A 404 29.74 -3.86 3.07
C ASP A 404 31.07 -4.26 2.41
N ILE A 405 31.09 -4.28 1.05
CA ILE A 405 32.22 -4.72 0.24
C ILE A 405 33.44 -3.85 0.53
N ILE A 406 33.24 -2.52 0.47
CA ILE A 406 34.21 -1.52 0.88
C ILE A 406 33.50 -0.69 1.96
N PRO A 407 33.93 -0.77 3.24
CA PRO A 407 33.31 0.00 4.31
C PRO A 407 33.16 1.47 3.92
N ASP A 408 31.99 2.04 4.20
CA ASP A 408 31.60 3.43 3.94
C ASP A 408 31.56 3.83 2.45
N HIS A 409 31.94 2.94 1.52
CA HIS A 409 32.02 3.26 0.09
C HIS A 409 31.18 2.38 -0.82
N LEU A 410 31.15 1.06 -0.61
CA LEU A 410 30.46 0.16 -1.52
C LEU A 410 29.66 -0.89 -0.77
N ILE A 411 28.36 -0.86 -0.96
CA ILE A 411 27.40 -1.73 -0.32
C ILE A 411 26.70 -2.55 -1.41
N PHE A 412 26.62 -3.87 -1.21
CA PHE A 412 25.80 -4.76 -2.02
C PHE A 412 24.72 -5.39 -1.14
N SER A 413 23.48 -5.22 -1.53
CA SER A 413 22.34 -5.87 -0.90
C SER A 413 21.68 -6.83 -1.86
N VAL A 414 21.36 -8.04 -1.42
CA VAL A 414 20.67 -9.06 -2.20
C VAL A 414 19.50 -9.61 -1.40
N ASN A 415 18.39 -9.81 -2.08
CA ASN A 415 17.23 -10.50 -1.55
C ASN A 415 16.89 -11.69 -2.46
N ALA A 416 16.43 -12.79 -1.85
CA ALA A 416 15.95 -13.96 -2.56
C ALA A 416 14.81 -14.62 -1.76
N GLY A 417 13.82 -15.15 -2.44
CA GLY A 417 12.68 -15.79 -1.79
C GLY A 417 12.01 -16.84 -2.66
N ILE A 418 11.47 -17.84 -2.00
CA ILE A 418 10.56 -18.83 -2.57
C ILE A 418 9.23 -18.78 -1.83
N TYR A 419 8.13 -18.74 -2.57
CA TYR A 419 6.78 -18.57 -2.06
C TYR A 419 5.90 -19.69 -2.60
N ARG A 420 5.19 -20.37 -1.72
CA ARG A 420 4.21 -21.39 -2.08
C ARG A 420 2.83 -20.95 -1.63
N PHE A 421 1.95 -20.73 -2.59
CA PHE A 421 0.56 -20.36 -2.40
C PHE A 421 -0.32 -21.60 -2.43
N PHE A 422 -1.27 -21.69 -1.49
CA PHE A 422 -2.25 -22.76 -1.39
C PHE A 422 -3.64 -22.11 -1.31
N ASN A 423 -4.38 -22.16 -2.41
CA ASN A 423 -5.69 -21.56 -2.53
C ASN A 423 -6.75 -22.64 -2.63
N LYS A 424 -7.73 -22.61 -1.74
CA LYS A 424 -8.87 -23.52 -1.79
C LYS A 424 -10.16 -22.71 -1.71
N GLY A 425 -10.93 -22.76 -2.76
CA GLY A 425 -12.28 -22.28 -2.84
C GLY A 425 -13.31 -23.40 -2.62
N ASP A 426 -14.58 -23.06 -2.79
CA ASP A 426 -15.67 -24.03 -2.72
C ASP A 426 -15.57 -25.09 -3.83
N GLU A 427 -15.10 -24.68 -5.02
CA GLU A 427 -15.12 -25.49 -6.24
C GLU A 427 -13.72 -25.74 -6.83
N TYR A 428 -12.65 -25.20 -6.21
CA TYR A 428 -11.29 -25.33 -6.73
C TYR A 428 -10.25 -25.57 -5.63
N SER A 429 -9.09 -26.09 -6.05
CA SER A 429 -7.90 -26.19 -5.21
C SER A 429 -6.66 -26.00 -6.07
N HIS A 430 -5.94 -24.91 -5.85
CA HIS A 430 -4.77 -24.53 -6.62
C HIS A 430 -3.55 -24.36 -5.73
N CYS A 431 -2.39 -24.72 -6.29
CA CYS A 431 -1.09 -24.44 -5.69
C CYS A 431 -0.20 -23.75 -6.72
N TYR A 432 0.48 -22.70 -6.29
CA TYR A 432 1.39 -21.94 -7.13
C TYR A 432 2.72 -21.70 -6.41
N THR A 433 3.84 -21.77 -7.13
CA THR A 433 5.16 -21.45 -6.58
C THR A 433 5.77 -20.28 -7.34
N ALA A 434 6.18 -19.27 -6.61
CA ALA A 434 6.86 -18.10 -7.14
C ALA A 434 8.26 -17.97 -6.55
N TYR A 435 9.17 -17.41 -7.34
CA TYR A 435 10.53 -17.07 -6.94
C TYR A 435 10.72 -15.56 -7.09
N ASN A 436 11.28 -14.94 -6.07
CA ASN A 436 11.66 -13.53 -6.11
C ASN A 436 13.14 -13.43 -5.78
N TYR A 437 13.88 -12.66 -6.57
CA TYR A 437 15.26 -12.33 -6.28
C TYR A 437 15.62 -10.98 -6.90
N GLY A 438 16.51 -10.28 -6.22
CA GLY A 438 16.95 -8.97 -6.65
C GLY A 438 18.18 -8.51 -5.89
N GLY A 439 18.71 -7.38 -6.29
CA GLY A 439 19.86 -6.81 -5.62
C GLY A 439 20.04 -5.33 -5.91
N THR A 440 20.75 -4.68 -4.99
CA THR A 440 21.11 -3.27 -5.07
C THR A 440 22.60 -3.12 -4.81
N LEU A 441 23.29 -2.44 -5.70
CA LEU A 441 24.66 -2.00 -5.50
C LEU A 441 24.67 -0.50 -5.29
N GLN A 442 25.19 -0.05 -4.14
CA GLN A 442 25.28 1.37 -3.78
C GLN A 442 26.73 1.77 -3.55
N GLY A 443 27.13 2.86 -4.18
CA GLY A 443 28.48 3.41 -4.07
C GLY A 443 28.47 4.85 -3.60
N TYR A 444 29.41 5.21 -2.70
CA TYR A 444 29.58 6.51 -2.08
C TYR A 444 31.03 6.97 -2.23
N TRP A 445 31.29 7.97 -3.09
CA TRP A 445 32.66 8.49 -3.33
C TRP A 445 32.66 10.01 -3.29
N GLY A 446 33.10 10.56 -2.18
CA GLY A 446 33.13 12.00 -1.97
C GLY A 446 31.74 12.62 -2.09
N LYS A 447 31.49 13.36 -3.18
CA LYS A 447 30.19 14.01 -3.45
C LYS A 447 29.25 13.16 -4.33
N TRP A 448 29.68 11.99 -4.74
CA TRP A 448 28.90 11.10 -5.60
C TRP A 448 28.22 9.99 -4.82
N THR A 449 26.97 9.76 -5.14
CA THR A 449 26.23 8.54 -4.77
C THR A 449 25.73 7.89 -6.04
N VAL A 450 26.05 6.60 -6.22
CA VAL A 450 25.62 5.81 -7.39
C VAL A 450 24.84 4.60 -6.89
N MET A 451 23.74 4.26 -7.56
CA MET A 451 22.93 3.10 -7.26
C MET A 451 22.61 2.33 -8.54
N LEU A 452 22.73 1.01 -8.47
CA LEU A 452 22.21 0.07 -9.46
C LEU A 452 21.27 -0.90 -8.73
N TYR A 453 20.06 -1.06 -9.26
CA TYR A 453 19.04 -1.97 -8.74
C TYR A 453 18.54 -2.87 -9.85
N ALA A 454 18.34 -4.15 -9.55
CA ALA A 454 17.70 -5.10 -10.44
C ALA A 454 16.90 -6.14 -9.64
N ASP A 455 15.72 -6.53 -10.15
CA ASP A 455 14.92 -7.65 -9.63
C ASP A 455 14.26 -8.43 -10.78
N ASN A 456 13.76 -9.64 -10.46
CA ASN A 456 13.04 -10.47 -11.40
C ASN A 456 11.51 -10.25 -11.40
N GLY A 457 11.03 -9.21 -10.72
CA GLY A 457 9.62 -8.97 -10.52
C GLY A 457 8.99 -9.84 -9.43
N TRP A 458 7.66 -9.81 -9.35
CA TRP A 458 6.90 -10.52 -8.33
C TRP A 458 5.71 -11.25 -8.94
N ASN A 459 5.64 -12.56 -8.73
CA ASN A 459 4.50 -13.37 -9.14
C ASN A 459 3.77 -13.90 -7.92
N PHE A 460 2.44 -13.94 -7.98
CA PHE A 460 1.60 -14.41 -6.88
C PHE A 460 0.32 -15.06 -7.40
N MET A 461 -0.34 -15.80 -6.52
CA MET A 461 -1.65 -16.36 -6.80
C MET A 461 -2.60 -16.08 -5.64
N GLU A 462 -3.79 -15.58 -5.97
CA GLU A 462 -4.86 -15.30 -5.01
C GLU A 462 -6.18 -15.87 -5.54
N GLY A 463 -6.66 -16.93 -4.89
CA GLY A 463 -7.77 -17.70 -5.41
C GLY A 463 -7.44 -18.35 -6.75
N GLU A 464 -8.14 -17.96 -7.80
CA GLU A 464 -7.96 -18.38 -9.20
C GLU A 464 -7.26 -17.32 -10.07
N ASN A 465 -6.79 -16.22 -9.43
CA ASN A 465 -6.08 -15.15 -10.12
C ASN A 465 -4.58 -15.27 -9.90
N ILE A 466 -3.79 -15.24 -10.98
CA ILE A 466 -2.34 -15.20 -10.95
C ILE A 466 -1.91 -13.82 -11.43
N GLY A 467 -1.13 -13.11 -10.61
CA GLY A 467 -0.58 -11.79 -10.94
C GLY A 467 0.91 -11.87 -11.23
N HIS A 468 1.35 -11.09 -12.20
CA HIS A 468 2.74 -10.99 -12.64
C HIS A 468 3.18 -9.52 -12.68
N ASN A 469 3.98 -9.09 -11.71
CA ASN A 469 4.69 -7.83 -11.79
C ASN A 469 6.00 -8.05 -12.57
N PRO A 470 6.37 -7.14 -13.49
CA PRO A 470 7.52 -7.32 -14.36
C PRO A 470 8.85 -7.19 -13.61
N PRO A 471 9.94 -7.75 -14.16
CA PRO A 471 11.29 -7.42 -13.74
C PRO A 471 11.57 -5.92 -13.83
N SER A 472 12.42 -5.40 -12.95
CA SER A 472 12.80 -3.99 -12.90
C SER A 472 14.31 -3.84 -12.94
N LEU A 473 14.79 -2.86 -13.71
CA LEU A 473 16.18 -2.43 -13.75
C LEU A 473 16.22 -0.91 -13.61
N ALA A 474 16.94 -0.41 -12.61
CA ALA A 474 17.05 1.01 -12.36
C ALA A 474 18.48 1.40 -11.99
N THR A 475 18.91 2.58 -12.39
CA THR A 475 20.19 3.16 -11.95
C THR A 475 20.03 4.63 -11.66
N SER A 476 20.81 5.14 -10.72
CA SER A 476 20.89 6.56 -10.45
C SER A 476 22.30 6.99 -10.11
N ALA A 477 22.61 8.25 -10.43
CA ALA A 477 23.84 8.92 -10.04
C ALA A 477 23.47 10.30 -9.49
N SER A 478 23.86 10.57 -8.24
CA SER A 478 23.63 11.84 -7.57
C SER A 478 24.96 12.54 -7.29
N TYR A 479 24.98 13.85 -7.46
CA TYR A 479 26.13 14.70 -7.17
C TYR A 479 25.71 15.83 -6.24
N HIS A 480 26.41 15.95 -5.09
CA HIS A 480 26.17 16.97 -4.08
C HIS A 480 27.08 18.18 -4.26
N ILE A 481 26.51 19.40 -4.34
CA ILE A 481 27.25 20.65 -4.44
C ILE A 481 26.58 21.77 -3.62
N GLY A 482 27.26 22.21 -2.58
CA GLY A 482 26.70 23.23 -1.66
C GLY A 482 25.43 22.70 -0.98
N ASP A 483 24.30 23.38 -1.19
CA ASP A 483 22.99 23.01 -0.67
C ASP A 483 22.13 22.26 -1.71
N PHE A 484 22.72 21.86 -2.85
CA PHE A 484 22.03 21.21 -3.95
C PHE A 484 22.46 19.77 -4.11
N ASP A 485 21.49 18.91 -4.44
CA ASP A 485 21.68 17.55 -4.94
C ASP A 485 21.11 17.44 -6.35
N PHE A 486 21.94 17.05 -7.31
CA PHE A 486 21.56 16.78 -8.69
C PHE A 486 21.56 15.26 -8.89
N THR A 487 20.45 14.71 -9.36
CA THR A 487 20.32 13.28 -9.57
C THR A 487 19.86 12.97 -10.98
N LEU A 488 20.54 12.04 -11.63
CA LEU A 488 20.12 11.42 -12.86
C LEU A 488 19.57 10.04 -12.53
N TYR A 489 18.32 9.77 -12.92
CA TYR A 489 17.66 8.47 -12.75
C TYR A 489 17.42 7.86 -14.13
N MET A 490 17.72 6.59 -14.28
CA MET A 490 17.37 5.83 -15.47
C MET A 490 16.63 4.56 -15.05
N HIS A 491 15.45 4.36 -15.61
CA HIS A 491 14.60 3.20 -15.34
C HIS A 491 14.40 2.40 -16.64
N ASN A 492 14.45 1.08 -16.55
CA ASN A 492 14.39 0.17 -17.67
C ASN A 492 15.36 0.54 -18.81
N PRO A 493 16.67 0.78 -18.52
CA PRO A 493 17.65 1.07 -19.56
C PRO A 493 17.72 -0.08 -20.58
N PHE A 494 17.83 0.27 -21.85
CA PHE A 494 17.91 -0.68 -22.99
C PHE A 494 16.62 -1.48 -23.24
N MET A 495 15.48 -1.10 -22.62
CA MET A 495 14.17 -1.70 -22.85
C MET A 495 13.25 -0.69 -23.54
N ALA A 496 12.91 -0.92 -24.81
CA ALA A 496 11.98 -0.07 -25.55
C ALA A 496 10.51 -0.38 -25.21
N HIS A 497 10.21 -1.65 -24.92
CA HIS A 497 8.86 -2.16 -24.62
C HIS A 497 8.84 -2.93 -23.29
N PRO A 498 9.00 -2.26 -22.14
CA PRO A 498 8.95 -2.94 -20.86
C PRO A 498 7.55 -3.50 -20.63
N LYS A 499 7.51 -4.73 -20.11
CA LYS A 499 6.26 -5.30 -19.62
C LYS A 499 5.74 -4.46 -18.45
N SER A 500 4.44 -4.30 -18.38
CA SER A 500 3.73 -3.82 -17.19
C SER A 500 3.09 -5.00 -16.47
N TYR A 501 2.16 -4.73 -15.54
CA TYR A 501 1.43 -5.78 -14.85
C TYR A 501 0.71 -6.70 -15.85
N SER A 502 0.82 -8.02 -15.64
CA SER A 502 0.09 -9.05 -16.38
C SER A 502 -0.66 -9.95 -15.41
N ALA A 503 -1.75 -10.58 -15.86
CA ALA A 503 -2.57 -11.45 -15.03
C ALA A 503 -3.15 -12.62 -15.80
N GLU A 504 -3.46 -13.70 -15.07
CA GLU A 504 -4.17 -14.86 -15.58
C GLU A 504 -5.32 -15.21 -14.64
N ILE A 505 -6.47 -15.60 -15.22
CA ILE A 505 -7.60 -16.19 -14.50
C ILE A 505 -7.70 -17.65 -14.96
N VAL A 506 -7.67 -18.57 -13.99
CA VAL A 506 -7.66 -20.03 -14.25
C VAL A 506 -8.96 -20.70 -13.81
N ASN A 507 -10.07 -19.96 -13.83
CA ASN A 507 -11.40 -20.47 -13.47
C ASN A 507 -11.95 -21.44 -14.51
N ALA A 508 -12.78 -22.40 -14.08
CA ALA A 508 -13.38 -23.40 -14.97
C ALA A 508 -14.39 -22.81 -15.98
N LEU A 509 -15.08 -21.71 -15.60
CA LEU A 509 -16.06 -21.04 -16.45
C LEU A 509 -15.45 -19.94 -17.32
N LEU A 510 -14.34 -19.34 -16.85
CA LEU A 510 -13.70 -18.20 -17.49
C LEU A 510 -12.18 -18.33 -17.39
N ARG A 511 -11.53 -18.50 -18.53
CA ARG A 511 -10.06 -18.40 -18.63
C ARG A 511 -9.70 -17.07 -19.29
N LYS A 512 -8.80 -16.32 -18.66
CA LYS A 512 -8.39 -15.02 -19.18
C LYS A 512 -6.90 -14.84 -19.02
N GLN A 513 -6.25 -14.32 -20.05
CA GLN A 513 -4.85 -13.89 -19.99
C GLN A 513 -4.74 -12.44 -20.40
N VAL A 514 -4.08 -11.67 -19.53
CA VAL A 514 -3.83 -10.24 -19.71
C VAL A 514 -2.34 -10.00 -19.80
N ARG A 515 -1.90 -9.23 -20.80
CA ARG A 515 -0.50 -8.81 -21.00
C ARG A 515 -0.44 -7.32 -21.23
N GLY A 516 0.19 -6.59 -20.30
CA GLY A 516 0.39 -5.16 -20.41
C GLY A 516 1.82 -4.80 -20.78
N TYR A 517 1.98 -3.66 -21.48
CA TYR A 517 3.25 -3.03 -21.79
C TYR A 517 3.12 -1.53 -21.57
N ASP A 518 4.19 -0.91 -21.07
CA ASP A 518 4.28 0.53 -20.88
C ASP A 518 5.48 1.10 -21.65
N ASN A 519 5.23 1.50 -22.90
CA ASN A 519 6.27 2.01 -23.77
C ASN A 519 6.83 3.36 -23.30
N SER A 520 6.09 4.13 -22.48
CA SER A 520 6.60 5.36 -21.88
C SER A 520 7.52 5.10 -20.67
N GLY A 521 7.44 3.92 -20.08
CA GLY A 521 8.35 3.46 -19.03
C GLY A 521 9.67 2.86 -19.55
N GLY A 522 9.83 2.72 -20.88
CA GLY A 522 11.05 2.22 -21.54
C GLY A 522 12.12 3.30 -21.68
N ASN A 523 13.38 2.97 -21.35
CA ASN A 523 14.49 3.92 -21.36
C ASN A 523 14.16 5.23 -20.64
N LEU A 524 13.39 5.15 -19.55
CA LEU A 524 12.89 6.31 -18.83
C LEU A 524 14.01 7.05 -18.14
N LEU A 525 14.30 8.26 -18.62
CA LEU A 525 15.31 9.16 -18.05
C LEU A 525 14.63 10.29 -17.28
N ARG A 526 15.03 10.48 -15.99
CA ARG A 526 14.54 11.56 -15.13
C ARG A 526 15.70 12.36 -14.56
N ILE A 527 15.50 13.66 -14.40
CA ILE A 527 16.43 14.53 -13.68
C ILE A 527 15.77 14.95 -12.38
N GLY A 528 16.51 14.81 -11.29
CA GLY A 528 16.18 15.31 -9.97
C GLY A 528 17.06 16.49 -9.60
N VAL A 529 16.45 17.52 -9.02
CA VAL A 529 17.16 18.64 -8.37
C VAL A 529 16.53 18.85 -7.01
N ALA A 530 17.32 18.66 -5.96
CA ALA A 530 16.91 18.96 -4.59
C ALA A 530 17.74 20.13 -4.06
N TRP A 531 17.10 21.02 -3.31
CA TRP A 531 17.74 22.11 -2.60
C TRP A 531 17.14 22.23 -1.20
N ASN A 532 18.00 22.38 -0.21
CA ASN A 532 17.57 22.50 1.17
C ASN A 532 18.50 23.45 1.94
N ILE A 533 17.93 24.45 2.57
CA ILE A 533 18.63 25.36 3.46
C ILE A 533 18.04 25.27 4.87
N ASN A 534 18.91 25.03 5.85
CA ASN A 534 18.56 25.03 7.26
C ASN A 534 19.33 26.13 7.98
N ARG A 535 18.63 26.92 8.78
CA ARG A 535 19.28 28.00 9.57
C ARG A 535 18.71 28.08 10.98
N GLY A 536 19.57 28.38 11.92
CA GLY A 536 19.21 28.59 13.33
C GLY A 536 19.05 27.30 14.10
N LYS A 537 18.05 27.23 14.98
CA LYS A 537 17.78 26.07 15.84
C LYS A 537 17.17 24.94 15.03
N GLU A 538 17.77 23.75 15.06
CA GLU A 538 17.09 22.55 14.59
C GLU A 538 15.97 22.16 15.55
N TYR A 539 14.81 21.81 15.00
CA TYR A 539 13.69 21.24 15.74
C TYR A 539 13.88 19.73 15.85
N ARG A 540 13.83 19.20 17.08
CA ARG A 540 13.97 17.76 17.28
C ARG A 540 12.80 17.05 16.62
N LYS A 541 13.09 16.07 15.74
CA LYS A 541 12.08 15.26 15.08
C LYS A 541 11.21 14.54 16.12
N ILE A 542 9.90 14.77 16.05
CA ILE A 542 8.92 14.10 16.90
C ILE A 542 8.71 12.69 16.35
N GLN A 543 8.91 11.70 17.23
CA GLN A 543 8.54 10.31 16.90
C GLN A 543 7.14 10.03 17.43
N ARG A 544 6.25 9.66 16.52
CA ARG A 544 4.89 9.20 16.86
C ARG A 544 4.89 7.68 17.00
N ASN A 545 4.17 7.17 17.97
CA ASN A 545 3.92 5.73 18.16
C ASN A 545 2.57 5.29 17.56
N ILE A 546 1.74 6.22 17.13
CA ILE A 546 0.47 6.02 16.45
C ILE A 546 0.51 6.80 15.13
N ASN A 547 0.15 6.13 14.01
CA ASN A 547 -0.02 6.75 12.70
C ASN A 547 -1.23 6.12 12.03
N ASN A 548 -2.26 6.92 11.80
CA ASN A 548 -3.48 6.50 11.14
C ASN A 548 -3.56 7.12 9.74
N GLU A 549 -4.18 6.41 8.80
CA GLU A 549 -4.38 6.84 7.43
C GLU A 549 -5.72 6.31 6.91
N GLU A 550 -6.40 7.10 6.08
CA GLU A 550 -7.66 6.71 5.44
C GLU A 550 -7.71 7.20 3.99
N ARG A 551 -7.90 6.28 3.04
CA ARG A 551 -7.96 6.59 1.59
C ARG A 551 -9.07 5.85 0.86
N GLU A 552 -9.90 5.09 1.57
CA GLU A 552 -10.91 4.24 0.95
C GLU A 552 -12.11 5.05 0.44
N THR A 553 -12.39 5.01 -0.86
CA THR A 553 -13.47 5.78 -1.49
C THR A 553 -14.83 5.09 -1.43
N GLY A 554 -14.90 3.79 -1.17
CA GLY A 554 -16.12 3.01 -1.16
C GLY A 554 -16.81 2.82 -2.51
N ILE A 555 -16.20 3.25 -3.60
CA ILE A 555 -16.77 3.15 -4.94
C ILE A 555 -16.35 1.82 -5.58
N LEU A 556 -17.33 1.01 -5.99
CA LEU A 556 -17.11 -0.16 -6.82
C LEU A 556 -16.75 0.31 -8.23
N LYS A 557 -15.63 -0.20 -8.77
CA LYS A 557 -15.09 0.16 -10.10
C LYS A 557 -14.95 -1.06 -10.98
#